data_dbc6f7f61fe00895e56e282075d6a2f9
#
_entry.id   dbc6f7f61fe00895e56e282075d6a2f9
#
_cell.length_a   1.000
_cell.length_b   1.000
_cell.length_c   1.000
_cell.angle_alpha   90.00
_cell.angle_beta   90.00
_cell.angle_gamma   90.00
#
_symmetry.space_group_name_H-M   'P 1'
#
loop_
_entity.id
_entity.type
_entity.pdbx_description
1 polymer ?
#
loop_
_entity_poly.entity_id
_entity_poly.type
_entity_poly.pdbx_seq_one_letter_code
_entity_poly.pdbx_strand_id
1 'polypeptide(L)'
;MKCENGEQKKYLNDKLRDITKEIAAKIKENLSRRGDSSQEKNITTYIESFILDDDELSDLTGEEVKFMVDRIELAINSDVSILGKYISDSEISEIMVNGWNEIFIEKNGEIIKVEDEFFDEEELGEVIRRIGSSVNREINERVPILDARLHDGSRVNAIYKNITDGRYILTIRKFVMKDVTMSDLMENGTLTQECVDFLETIINRGYNIFVSGGTSSGKTTMLNAILKGIPRDERVVIIEDSRELARGDLENVVQLECKEKSGYDDDEVSTDKLIKASLRMRPDRIVIGEIRDGKALVNMLNGLNTGHTGLCTGHSNSVEGMIRRMESLYMQESSFPIESIDEQIAQGVDIIVHLERLGNGDRRVVEVSELFIGERGRIDINPIFIVEKDILRRTDNAIIKSKGFDENEND
;
A
#
# COMPACT_ATOMS: atom_id res chain seq x y z
N MET A 1 -17.77 45.66 -0.51
CA MET A 1 -18.76 44.85 -1.25
C MET A 1 -18.30 43.40 -1.58
N LYS A 2 -17.02 43.06 -1.80
CA LYS A 2 -16.61 41.63 -2.01
C LYS A 2 -16.39 40.86 -0.71
N CYS A 3 -16.11 41.52 0.41
CA CYS A 3 -15.96 40.85 1.72
C CYS A 3 -17.31 40.49 2.38
N GLU A 4 -18.31 41.36 2.23
CA GLU A 4 -19.65 41.14 2.83
C GLU A 4 -20.38 39.93 2.23
N ASN A 5 -20.22 39.66 0.92
CA ASN A 5 -20.81 38.48 0.29
C ASN A 5 -20.17 37.16 0.72
N GLY A 6 -18.90 37.15 1.08
CA GLY A 6 -18.20 35.97 1.56
C GLY A 6 -18.61 35.57 2.99
N GLU A 7 -18.73 36.54 3.88
CA GLU A 7 -19.15 36.31 5.27
C GLU A 7 -20.62 35.91 5.37
N GLN A 8 -21.50 36.54 4.58
CA GLN A 8 -22.90 36.14 4.50
C GLN A 8 -23.10 34.73 3.97
N LYS A 9 -22.34 34.33 2.92
CA LYS A 9 -22.40 32.99 2.34
C LYS A 9 -21.89 31.95 3.34
N LYS A 10 -20.83 32.26 4.08
CA LYS A 10 -20.29 31.40 5.14
C LYS A 10 -21.29 31.22 6.28
N TYR A 11 -21.91 32.32 6.76
CA TYR A 11 -22.91 32.26 7.80
C TYR A 11 -24.14 31.43 7.41
N LEU A 12 -24.58 31.53 6.15
CA LEU A 12 -25.70 30.76 5.62
C LEU A 12 -25.35 29.26 5.56
N ASN A 13 -24.13 28.93 5.11
CA ASN A 13 -23.64 27.56 5.09
C ASN A 13 -23.51 26.94 6.49
N ASP A 14 -23.01 27.71 7.47
CA ASP A 14 -22.88 27.26 8.86
C ASP A 14 -24.27 26.99 9.47
N LYS A 15 -25.24 27.88 9.23
CA LYS A 15 -26.62 27.70 9.70
C LYS A 15 -27.29 26.48 9.05
N LEU A 16 -27.11 26.30 7.73
CA LEU A 16 -27.68 25.15 7.02
C LEU A 16 -27.06 23.83 7.52
N ARG A 17 -25.76 23.81 7.79
CA ARG A 17 -25.07 22.66 8.38
C ARG A 17 -25.64 22.30 9.75
N ASP A 18 -25.80 23.26 10.65
CA ASP A 18 -26.32 23.02 11.99
C ASP A 18 -27.74 22.46 11.96
N ILE A 19 -28.61 23.01 11.10
CA ILE A 19 -29.96 22.51 10.88
C ILE A 19 -29.92 21.08 10.31
N THR A 20 -29.06 20.84 9.32
CA THR A 20 -28.91 19.50 8.70
C THR A 20 -28.47 18.46 9.71
N LYS A 21 -27.54 18.83 10.61
CA LYS A 21 -27.08 17.97 11.72
C LYS A 21 -28.21 17.64 12.69
N GLU A 22 -29.00 18.65 13.11
CA GLU A 22 -30.12 18.47 14.03
C GLU A 22 -31.17 17.51 13.44
N ILE A 23 -31.49 17.68 12.17
CA ILE A 23 -32.43 16.79 11.46
C ILE A 23 -31.87 15.39 11.32
N ALA A 24 -30.59 15.25 10.99
CA ALA A 24 -29.94 13.95 10.91
C ALA A 24 -30.01 13.20 12.25
N ALA A 25 -29.80 13.89 13.37
CA ALA A 25 -29.92 13.32 14.71
C ALA A 25 -31.37 12.87 15.04
N LYS A 26 -32.37 13.69 14.72
CA LYS A 26 -33.81 13.35 14.90
C LYS A 26 -34.20 12.13 14.06
N ILE A 27 -33.73 12.06 12.83
CA ILE A 27 -34.00 10.90 11.91
C ILE A 27 -33.32 9.64 12.44
N LYS A 28 -32.07 9.70 12.87
CA LYS A 28 -31.36 8.56 13.48
C LYS A 28 -32.10 8.02 14.72
N GLU A 29 -32.55 8.91 15.59
CA GLU A 29 -33.32 8.53 16.79
C GLU A 29 -34.64 7.86 16.42
N ASN A 30 -35.38 8.39 15.44
CA ASN A 30 -36.63 7.81 14.97
C ASN A 30 -36.46 6.43 14.35
N LEU A 31 -35.40 6.25 13.55
CA LEU A 31 -35.05 4.95 12.94
C LEU A 31 -34.69 3.90 14.02
N SER A 32 -33.90 4.32 15.02
CA SER A 32 -33.51 3.43 16.14
C SER A 32 -34.70 2.96 16.97
N ARG A 33 -35.71 3.81 17.16
CA ARG A 33 -36.95 3.44 17.91
C ARG A 33 -37.87 2.48 17.16
N ARG A 34 -37.84 2.49 15.82
CA ARG A 34 -38.72 1.65 14.99
C ARG A 34 -38.25 0.22 14.82
N GLY A 35 -36.99 -0.09 15.12
CA GLY A 35 -36.45 -1.46 15.12
C GLY A 35 -36.44 -2.20 13.77
N ASP A 36 -36.64 -1.47 12.67
CA ASP A 36 -36.87 -2.08 11.37
C ASP A 36 -35.75 -1.73 10.39
N SER A 37 -34.80 -2.66 10.25
CA SER A 37 -33.70 -2.58 9.29
C SER A 37 -34.15 -2.89 7.84
N SER A 38 -35.45 -3.13 7.61
CA SER A 38 -35.97 -3.60 6.32
C SER A 38 -36.43 -2.48 5.36
N GLN A 39 -36.25 -1.19 5.72
CA GLN A 39 -36.68 -0.06 4.88
C GLN A 39 -35.54 0.68 4.13
N GLU A 40 -34.49 -0.01 3.72
CA GLU A 40 -33.43 0.56 2.86
C GLU A 40 -33.95 1.12 1.50
N LYS A 41 -35.16 0.76 1.11
CA LYS A 41 -35.68 1.14 -0.22
C LYS A 41 -36.27 2.56 -0.31
N ASN A 42 -36.45 3.31 0.80
CA ASN A 42 -37.10 4.62 0.78
C ASN A 42 -36.53 5.65 1.79
N ILE A 43 -35.27 5.54 2.20
CA ILE A 43 -34.71 6.46 3.19
C ILE A 43 -34.65 7.89 2.66
N THR A 44 -34.27 8.07 1.39
CA THR A 44 -34.24 9.37 0.71
C THR A 44 -35.62 10.04 0.77
N THR A 45 -36.68 9.32 0.39
CA THR A 45 -38.07 9.83 0.45
C THR A 45 -38.49 10.13 1.90
N TYR A 46 -38.05 9.34 2.88
CA TYR A 46 -38.34 9.60 4.28
C TYR A 46 -37.63 10.87 4.76
N ILE A 47 -36.37 11.08 4.40
CA ILE A 47 -35.62 12.31 4.71
C ILE A 47 -36.30 13.53 4.04
N GLU A 48 -36.64 13.42 2.76
CA GLU A 48 -37.35 14.47 2.01
C GLU A 48 -38.65 14.85 2.70
N SER A 49 -39.50 13.86 3.04
CA SER A 49 -40.77 14.15 3.70
C SER A 49 -40.56 14.80 5.07
N PHE A 50 -39.53 14.38 5.83
CA PHE A 50 -39.23 14.95 7.14
C PHE A 50 -38.80 16.41 7.05
N ILE A 51 -38.03 16.77 6.00
CA ILE A 51 -37.61 18.16 5.76
C ILE A 51 -38.77 19.02 5.26
N LEU A 52 -39.61 18.49 4.37
CA LEU A 52 -40.74 19.22 3.77
C LEU A 52 -41.92 19.42 4.75
N ASP A 53 -42.07 18.56 5.73
CA ASP A 53 -43.11 18.66 6.76
C ASP A 53 -42.73 19.60 7.90
N ASP A 54 -41.52 20.16 7.91
CA ASP A 54 -41.06 21.13 8.93
C ASP A 54 -41.32 22.57 8.48
N ASP A 55 -42.27 23.24 9.12
CA ASP A 55 -42.65 24.59 8.78
C ASP A 55 -41.48 25.61 8.90
N GLU A 56 -40.50 25.35 9.75
CA GLU A 56 -39.31 26.20 9.92
C GLU A 56 -38.35 26.14 8.72
N LEU A 57 -38.51 25.13 7.87
CA LEU A 57 -37.67 24.89 6.69
C LEU A 57 -38.36 25.26 5.35
N SER A 58 -39.57 25.84 5.43
CA SER A 58 -40.39 26.19 4.25
C SER A 58 -39.73 27.21 3.30
N ASP A 59 -38.76 28.00 3.81
CA ASP A 59 -38.04 29.01 3.02
C ASP A 59 -36.81 28.48 2.29
N LEU A 60 -36.47 27.16 2.43
CA LEU A 60 -35.32 26.57 1.78
C LEU A 60 -35.55 26.44 0.25
N THR A 61 -34.49 26.71 -0.49
CA THR A 61 -34.46 26.45 -1.94
C THR A 61 -34.38 24.95 -2.25
N GLY A 62 -34.80 24.53 -3.42
CA GLY A 62 -34.69 23.12 -3.82
C GLY A 62 -33.26 22.59 -3.84
N GLU A 63 -32.25 23.45 -4.06
CA GLU A 63 -30.84 23.08 -4.00
C GLU A 63 -30.39 22.83 -2.56
N GLU A 64 -30.84 23.66 -1.61
CA GLU A 64 -30.54 23.49 -0.18
C GLU A 64 -31.21 22.24 0.39
N VAL A 65 -32.47 21.96 0.03
CA VAL A 65 -33.16 20.72 0.40
C VAL A 65 -32.41 19.51 -0.13
N LYS A 66 -32.01 19.52 -1.38
CA LYS A 66 -31.24 18.44 -1.99
C LYS A 66 -29.89 18.24 -1.26
N PHE A 67 -29.17 19.32 -0.98
CA PHE A 67 -27.91 19.25 -0.22
C PHE A 67 -28.14 18.60 1.14
N MET A 68 -29.20 18.99 1.88
CA MET A 68 -29.53 18.40 3.18
C MET A 68 -29.86 16.91 3.07
N VAL A 69 -30.67 16.52 2.09
CA VAL A 69 -31.03 15.12 1.86
C VAL A 69 -29.79 14.28 1.60
N ASP A 70 -28.98 14.68 0.61
CA ASP A 70 -27.74 13.96 0.24
C ASP A 70 -26.79 13.83 1.46
N ARG A 71 -26.64 14.90 2.25
CA ARG A 71 -25.75 14.94 3.41
C ARG A 71 -26.26 14.09 4.59
N ILE A 72 -27.56 14.09 4.84
CA ILE A 72 -28.20 13.27 5.88
C ILE A 72 -28.11 11.78 5.48
N GLU A 73 -28.37 11.47 4.22
CA GLU A 73 -28.27 10.11 3.71
C GLU A 73 -26.86 9.54 3.89
N LEU A 74 -25.81 10.31 3.53
CA LEU A 74 -24.42 9.93 3.78
C LEU A 74 -24.12 9.70 5.26
N ALA A 75 -24.63 10.55 6.16
CA ALA A 75 -24.38 10.40 7.60
C ALA A 75 -25.09 9.18 8.21
N ILE A 76 -26.20 8.72 7.61
CA ILE A 76 -27.00 7.60 8.11
C ILE A 76 -26.57 6.27 7.48
N ASN A 77 -26.44 6.22 6.14
CA ASN A 77 -26.28 4.98 5.41
C ASN A 77 -24.82 4.64 5.07
N SER A 78 -23.91 5.60 5.11
CA SER A 78 -22.52 5.37 4.75
C SER A 78 -21.66 5.07 5.98
N ASP A 79 -20.90 3.98 5.95
CA ASP A 79 -19.93 3.67 7.01
C ASP A 79 -18.81 4.69 7.10
N VAL A 80 -18.54 5.40 6.01
CA VAL A 80 -17.45 6.37 5.87
C VAL A 80 -17.93 7.80 5.61
N SER A 81 -19.26 8.05 5.66
CA SER A 81 -19.89 9.37 5.48
C SER A 81 -19.39 10.08 4.21
N ILE A 82 -18.96 11.34 4.30
CA ILE A 82 -18.49 12.18 3.18
C ILE A 82 -17.22 11.64 2.51
N LEU A 83 -16.47 10.75 3.14
CA LEU A 83 -15.25 10.19 2.56
C LEU A 83 -15.52 9.20 1.44
N GLY A 84 -16.74 8.68 1.31
CA GLY A 84 -17.11 7.67 0.32
C GLY A 84 -16.75 8.06 -1.12
N LYS A 85 -16.97 9.32 -1.51
CA LYS A 85 -16.62 9.82 -2.84
C LYS A 85 -15.12 9.83 -3.11
N TYR A 86 -14.28 10.11 -2.09
CA TYR A 86 -12.82 10.08 -2.21
C TYR A 86 -12.28 8.66 -2.22
N ILE A 87 -12.92 7.76 -1.47
CA ILE A 87 -12.58 6.33 -1.47
C ILE A 87 -12.89 5.72 -2.84
N SER A 88 -13.96 6.14 -3.49
CA SER A 88 -14.37 5.61 -4.80
C SER A 88 -13.58 6.20 -5.98
N ASP A 89 -12.94 7.37 -5.85
CA ASP A 89 -12.14 8.00 -6.91
C ASP A 89 -10.79 7.30 -7.06
N SER A 90 -10.57 6.59 -8.19
CA SER A 90 -9.34 5.82 -8.45
C SER A 90 -8.07 6.68 -8.60
N GLU A 91 -8.20 7.99 -8.83
CA GLU A 91 -7.05 8.90 -8.92
C GLU A 91 -6.53 9.35 -7.55
N ILE A 92 -7.30 9.13 -6.48
CA ILE A 92 -6.91 9.46 -5.12
C ILE A 92 -6.18 8.27 -4.50
N SER A 93 -4.97 8.51 -4.00
CA SER A 93 -4.11 7.52 -3.34
C SER A 93 -4.22 7.55 -1.82
N GLU A 94 -4.44 8.74 -1.23
CA GLU A 94 -4.49 8.91 0.21
C GLU A 94 -5.52 9.96 0.63
N ILE A 95 -6.19 9.73 1.76
CA ILE A 95 -7.15 10.64 2.39
C ILE A 95 -6.65 10.90 3.81
N MET A 96 -6.44 12.16 4.15
CA MET A 96 -5.90 12.60 5.45
C MET A 96 -6.89 13.56 6.10
N VAL A 97 -7.38 13.21 7.28
CA VAL A 97 -8.36 13.98 8.06
C VAL A 97 -7.72 14.42 9.37
N ASN A 98 -7.49 15.72 9.54
CA ASN A 98 -6.84 16.33 10.71
C ASN A 98 -7.87 17.01 11.63
N GLY A 99 -9.01 16.36 11.84
CA GLY A 99 -10.17 16.90 12.52
C GLY A 99 -11.35 17.05 11.57
N TRP A 100 -12.52 17.35 12.11
CA TRP A 100 -13.80 17.33 11.40
C TRP A 100 -13.89 18.27 10.17
N ASN A 101 -13.12 19.36 10.14
CA ASN A 101 -13.15 20.40 9.09
C ASN A 101 -11.83 20.58 8.35
N GLU A 102 -10.93 19.60 8.45
CA GLU A 102 -9.62 19.70 7.82
C GLU A 102 -9.27 18.40 7.12
N ILE A 103 -9.70 18.30 5.86
CA ILE A 103 -9.55 17.10 5.03
C ILE A 103 -8.63 17.42 3.85
N PHE A 104 -7.63 16.55 3.66
CA PHE A 104 -6.70 16.58 2.54
C PHE A 104 -6.78 15.27 1.78
N ILE A 105 -6.55 15.33 0.48
CA ILE A 105 -6.42 14.15 -0.38
C ILE A 105 -5.10 14.22 -1.15
N GLU A 106 -4.49 13.08 -1.41
CA GLU A 106 -3.41 12.98 -2.40
C GLU A 106 -4.01 12.47 -3.72
N LYS A 107 -3.97 13.31 -4.75
CA LYS A 107 -4.45 13.00 -6.09
C LYS A 107 -3.34 13.21 -7.10
N ASN A 108 -2.97 12.15 -7.84
CA ASN A 108 -1.86 12.17 -8.81
C ASN A 108 -0.52 12.64 -8.24
N GLY A 109 -0.28 12.41 -6.93
CA GLY A 109 0.95 12.79 -6.23
C GLY A 109 0.94 14.23 -5.68
N GLU A 110 -0.15 14.98 -5.84
CA GLU A 110 -0.35 16.31 -5.27
C GLU A 110 -1.29 16.26 -4.07
N ILE A 111 -0.93 16.97 -2.98
CA ILE A 111 -1.77 17.09 -1.79
C ILE A 111 -2.69 18.30 -1.95
N ILE A 112 -4.00 18.05 -1.89
CA ILE A 112 -5.05 19.05 -2.08
C ILE A 112 -5.93 19.10 -0.84
N LYS A 113 -6.15 20.31 -0.29
CA LYS A 113 -7.18 20.53 0.74
C LYS A 113 -8.54 20.58 0.08
N VAL A 114 -9.51 19.80 0.57
CA VAL A 114 -10.89 19.81 0.06
C VAL A 114 -11.79 20.72 0.90
N GLU A 115 -12.91 21.13 0.32
CA GLU A 115 -13.87 22.01 0.99
C GLU A 115 -14.90 21.25 1.86
N ASP A 116 -14.98 19.91 1.68
CA ASP A 116 -15.90 19.11 2.48
C ASP A 116 -15.46 19.03 3.95
N GLU A 117 -16.43 18.95 4.81
CA GLU A 117 -16.24 18.82 6.26
C GLU A 117 -17.30 17.90 6.87
N PHE A 118 -16.97 17.25 7.96
CA PHE A 118 -17.95 16.57 8.80
C PHE A 118 -18.83 17.61 9.53
N PHE A 119 -19.95 17.19 10.10
CA PHE A 119 -20.75 18.08 10.91
C PHE A 119 -19.98 18.58 12.13
N ASP A 120 -19.25 17.66 12.78
CA ASP A 120 -18.42 17.93 13.95
C ASP A 120 -17.45 16.78 14.24
N GLU A 121 -16.67 16.91 15.33
CA GLU A 121 -15.75 15.87 15.81
C GLU A 121 -16.48 14.56 16.19
N GLU A 122 -17.74 14.62 16.61
CA GLU A 122 -18.46 13.40 17.01
C GLU A 122 -18.85 12.56 15.80
N GLU A 123 -19.28 13.18 14.68
CA GLU A 123 -19.52 12.44 13.43
C GLU A 123 -18.24 11.77 12.92
N LEU A 124 -17.10 12.48 12.94
CA LEU A 124 -15.81 11.89 12.58
C LEU A 124 -15.46 10.72 13.52
N GLY A 125 -15.68 10.89 14.82
CA GLY A 125 -15.48 9.84 15.81
C GLY A 125 -16.39 8.61 15.57
N GLU A 126 -17.64 8.82 15.14
CA GLU A 126 -18.56 7.73 14.75
C GLU A 126 -18.06 6.97 13.52
N VAL A 127 -17.58 7.69 12.50
CA VAL A 127 -17.00 7.09 11.29
C VAL A 127 -15.79 6.24 11.66
N ILE A 128 -14.88 6.74 12.48
CA ILE A 128 -13.70 6.02 12.94
C ILE A 128 -14.10 4.74 13.72
N ARG A 129 -15.10 4.83 14.61
CA ARG A 129 -15.61 3.66 15.35
C ARG A 129 -16.25 2.63 14.42
N ARG A 130 -17.01 3.06 13.40
CA ARG A 130 -17.60 2.14 12.40
C ARG A 130 -16.52 1.42 11.59
N ILE A 131 -15.49 2.15 11.15
CA ILE A 131 -14.32 1.58 10.48
C ILE A 131 -13.66 0.52 11.38
N GLY A 132 -13.40 0.82 12.65
CA GLY A 132 -12.83 -0.12 13.60
C GLY A 132 -13.70 -1.37 13.75
N SER A 133 -15.00 -1.19 13.91
CA SER A 133 -15.97 -2.29 14.09
C SER A 133 -16.04 -3.20 12.85
N SER A 134 -15.93 -2.65 11.64
CA SER A 134 -15.96 -3.43 10.40
C SER A 134 -14.79 -4.42 10.28
N VAL A 135 -13.70 -4.17 11.00
CA VAL A 135 -12.49 -5.01 11.04
C VAL A 135 -12.27 -5.68 12.41
N ASN A 136 -13.31 -5.71 13.26
CA ASN A 136 -13.29 -6.26 14.62
C ASN A 136 -12.20 -5.65 15.52
N ARG A 137 -11.95 -4.36 15.40
CA ARG A 137 -11.04 -3.61 16.27
C ARG A 137 -11.78 -2.48 16.98
N GLU A 138 -11.38 -2.21 18.22
CA GLU A 138 -11.91 -1.11 19.00
C GLU A 138 -10.96 0.09 18.96
N ILE A 139 -11.55 1.29 18.97
CA ILE A 139 -10.84 2.55 19.22
C ILE A 139 -11.60 3.35 20.27
N ASN A 140 -10.93 3.67 21.36
CA ASN A 140 -11.47 4.41 22.49
C ASN A 140 -10.34 5.03 23.32
N GLU A 141 -10.66 5.66 24.46
CA GLU A 141 -9.67 6.30 25.34
C GLU A 141 -8.60 5.33 25.87
N ARG A 142 -8.88 4.03 25.99
CA ARG A 142 -7.94 3.01 26.48
C ARG A 142 -7.09 2.44 25.36
N VAL A 143 -7.65 2.39 24.16
CA VAL A 143 -7.00 1.92 22.93
C VAL A 143 -7.07 3.07 21.91
N PRO A 144 -6.24 4.11 22.05
CA PRO A 144 -6.41 5.36 21.30
C PRO A 144 -5.84 5.33 19.88
N ILE A 145 -5.21 4.24 19.46
CA ILE A 145 -4.63 4.09 18.13
C ILE A 145 -5.28 2.88 17.45
N LEU A 146 -5.80 3.11 16.26
CA LEU A 146 -6.33 2.07 15.38
C LEU A 146 -5.45 1.98 14.13
N ASP A 147 -4.81 0.84 13.95
CA ASP A 147 -4.23 0.43 12.67
C ASP A 147 -5.09 -0.71 12.12
N ALA A 148 -5.65 -0.52 10.95
CA ALA A 148 -6.59 -1.47 10.37
C ALA A 148 -6.45 -1.55 8.85
N ARG A 149 -7.07 -2.58 8.29
CA ARG A 149 -7.20 -2.77 6.85
C ARG A 149 -8.65 -3.02 6.51
N LEU A 150 -9.15 -2.26 5.55
CA LEU A 150 -10.50 -2.42 5.02
C LEU A 150 -10.59 -3.62 4.08
N HIS A 151 -11.82 -4.05 3.77
CA HIS A 151 -12.06 -5.19 2.86
C HIS A 151 -11.53 -4.96 1.44
N ASP A 152 -11.45 -3.71 0.99
CA ASP A 152 -10.87 -3.33 -0.30
C ASP A 152 -9.33 -3.32 -0.31
N GLY A 153 -8.71 -3.61 0.82
CA GLY A 153 -7.26 -3.61 0.99
C GLY A 153 -6.67 -2.28 1.45
N SER A 154 -7.44 -1.21 1.55
CA SER A 154 -6.99 0.09 2.02
C SER A 154 -6.51 0.03 3.47
N ARG A 155 -5.40 0.69 3.78
CA ARG A 155 -4.86 0.80 5.14
C ARG A 155 -5.47 2.01 5.83
N VAL A 156 -5.88 1.82 7.06
CA VAL A 156 -6.44 2.89 7.89
C VAL A 156 -5.63 3.03 9.17
N ASN A 157 -5.17 4.22 9.44
CA ASN A 157 -4.66 4.63 10.74
C ASN A 157 -5.60 5.70 11.32
N ALA A 158 -6.06 5.50 12.55
CA ALA A 158 -6.84 6.51 13.25
C ALA A 158 -6.34 6.72 14.67
N ILE A 159 -6.43 7.98 15.14
CA ILE A 159 -6.00 8.39 16.46
C ILE A 159 -7.17 9.02 17.20
N TYR A 160 -7.40 8.52 18.40
CA TYR A 160 -8.47 9.01 19.29
C TYR A 160 -8.09 10.36 19.90
N LYS A 161 -9.08 11.25 20.06
CA LYS A 161 -8.92 12.65 20.47
C LYS A 161 -8.24 12.90 21.83
N ASN A 162 -8.12 11.88 22.69
CA ASN A 162 -7.52 12.03 24.03
C ASN A 162 -5.99 12.12 24.02
N ILE A 163 -5.33 11.72 22.95
CA ILE A 163 -3.87 11.80 22.79
C ILE A 163 -3.43 12.81 21.72
N THR A 164 -4.36 13.62 21.25
CA THR A 164 -4.16 14.75 20.34
C THR A 164 -4.59 16.05 21.05
N ASP A 165 -4.72 17.14 20.33
CA ASP A 165 -5.27 18.43 20.79
C ASP A 165 -6.81 18.44 20.88
N GLY A 166 -7.44 17.29 21.10
CA GLY A 166 -8.90 17.12 21.19
C GLY A 166 -9.58 16.79 19.87
N ARG A 167 -8.81 16.59 18.80
CA ARG A 167 -9.29 16.22 17.47
C ARG A 167 -9.08 14.74 17.19
N TYR A 168 -9.98 14.12 16.45
CA TYR A 168 -9.73 12.82 15.84
C TYR A 168 -8.86 13.00 14.59
N ILE A 169 -7.94 12.07 14.39
CA ILE A 169 -7.12 12.00 13.17
C ILE A 169 -7.45 10.70 12.45
N LEU A 170 -7.58 10.76 11.12
CA LEU A 170 -7.83 9.59 10.30
C LEU A 170 -7.02 9.69 9.01
N THR A 171 -6.26 8.65 8.73
CA THR A 171 -5.55 8.51 7.44
C THR A 171 -6.01 7.23 6.77
N ILE A 172 -6.44 7.32 5.52
CA ILE A 172 -6.81 6.17 4.70
C ILE A 172 -5.88 6.16 3.48
N ARG A 173 -4.96 5.21 3.45
CA ARG A 173 -4.12 4.96 2.29
C ARG A 173 -4.79 3.89 1.43
N LYS A 174 -5.27 4.33 0.26
CA LYS A 174 -6.02 3.46 -0.63
C LYS A 174 -5.14 2.38 -1.24
N PHE A 175 -5.71 1.22 -1.35
CA PHE A 175 -5.11 0.14 -2.13
C PHE A 175 -5.40 0.36 -3.61
N VAL A 176 -4.47 1.01 -4.31
CA VAL A 176 -4.54 1.17 -5.76
C VAL A 176 -3.64 0.11 -6.38
N MET A 177 -4.24 -1.00 -6.84
CA MET A 177 -3.51 -1.97 -7.66
C MET A 177 -3.16 -1.31 -8.99
N LYS A 178 -1.93 -0.83 -9.13
CA LYS A 178 -1.43 -0.37 -10.41
C LYS A 178 -1.02 -1.60 -11.21
N ASP A 179 -1.75 -1.86 -12.28
CA ASP A 179 -1.45 -2.94 -13.21
C ASP A 179 -0.32 -2.52 -14.17
N VAL A 180 0.86 -2.22 -13.58
CA VAL A 180 2.03 -1.73 -14.31
C VAL A 180 2.79 -2.88 -14.95
N THR A 181 3.15 -2.74 -16.22
CA THR A 181 3.97 -3.68 -17.00
C THR A 181 5.41 -3.16 -17.17
N MET A 182 6.30 -4.02 -17.67
CA MET A 182 7.66 -3.59 -18.07
C MET A 182 7.60 -2.52 -19.18
N SER A 183 6.64 -2.63 -20.12
CA SER A 183 6.42 -1.59 -21.15
C SER A 183 6.05 -0.25 -20.55
N ASP A 184 5.15 -0.21 -19.57
CA ASP A 184 4.80 1.04 -18.89
C ASP A 184 6.00 1.67 -18.18
N LEU A 185 6.85 0.85 -17.54
CA LEU A 185 8.08 1.33 -16.91
C LEU A 185 9.08 1.88 -17.93
N MET A 186 9.13 1.29 -19.13
CA MET A 186 9.97 1.78 -20.22
C MET A 186 9.42 3.12 -20.78
N GLU A 187 8.12 3.20 -21.06
CA GLU A 187 7.47 4.42 -21.56
C GLU A 187 7.63 5.60 -20.60
N ASN A 188 7.59 5.32 -19.29
CA ASN A 188 7.81 6.34 -18.25
C ASN A 188 9.31 6.64 -17.99
N GLY A 189 10.23 6.05 -18.75
CA GLY A 189 11.67 6.28 -18.60
C GLY A 189 12.31 5.68 -17.35
N THR A 190 11.61 4.76 -16.67
CA THR A 190 12.14 4.00 -15.51
C THR A 190 13.18 2.99 -15.94
N LEU A 191 12.98 2.36 -17.11
CA LEU A 191 13.84 1.34 -17.74
C LEU A 191 14.17 1.71 -19.18
N THR A 192 15.21 1.09 -19.73
CA THR A 192 15.47 1.05 -21.18
C THR A 192 15.03 -0.30 -21.77
N GLN A 193 14.79 -0.36 -23.07
CA GLN A 193 14.42 -1.61 -23.75
C GLN A 193 15.43 -2.72 -23.50
N GLU A 194 16.73 -2.41 -23.61
CA GLU A 194 17.82 -3.38 -23.38
C GLU A 194 17.80 -3.94 -21.95
N CYS A 195 17.43 -3.10 -20.95
CA CYS A 195 17.28 -3.55 -19.58
C CYS A 195 16.03 -4.44 -19.41
N VAL A 196 14.92 -4.13 -20.09
CA VAL A 196 13.71 -4.96 -20.10
C VAL A 196 14.03 -6.35 -20.67
N ASP A 197 14.63 -6.43 -21.85
CA ASP A 197 15.00 -7.69 -22.51
C ASP A 197 15.91 -8.55 -21.62
N PHE A 198 16.84 -7.91 -20.92
CA PHE A 198 17.71 -8.57 -19.95
C PHE A 198 16.90 -9.10 -18.74
N LEU A 199 16.05 -8.28 -18.14
CA LEU A 199 15.24 -8.68 -16.99
C LEU A 199 14.30 -9.84 -17.33
N GLU A 200 13.64 -9.80 -18.48
CA GLU A 200 12.79 -10.89 -18.97
C GLU A 200 13.60 -12.19 -19.13
N THR A 201 14.83 -12.10 -19.66
CA THR A 201 15.72 -13.26 -19.80
C THR A 201 16.06 -13.88 -18.45
N ILE A 202 16.47 -13.08 -17.46
CA ILE A 202 16.86 -13.61 -16.13
C ILE A 202 15.67 -14.11 -15.32
N ILE A 203 14.48 -13.48 -15.48
CA ILE A 203 13.23 -13.97 -14.87
C ILE A 203 12.91 -15.37 -15.38
N ASN A 204 12.93 -15.58 -16.70
CA ASN A 204 12.65 -16.87 -17.32
C ASN A 204 13.67 -17.95 -16.96
N ARG A 205 14.92 -17.55 -16.71
CA ARG A 205 16.00 -18.47 -16.29
C ARG A 205 16.03 -18.75 -14.78
N GLY A 206 15.11 -18.20 -14.00
CA GLY A 206 15.01 -18.47 -12.58
C GLY A 206 16.10 -17.82 -11.72
N TYR A 207 16.60 -16.64 -12.10
CA TYR A 207 17.51 -15.89 -11.25
C TYR A 207 16.77 -15.33 -10.05
N ASN A 208 17.45 -15.31 -8.90
CA ASN A 208 16.96 -14.68 -7.67
C ASN A 208 17.21 -13.18 -7.74
N ILE A 209 16.13 -12.39 -7.77
CA ILE A 209 16.20 -10.93 -7.96
C ILE A 209 15.80 -10.22 -6.68
N PHE A 210 16.65 -9.30 -6.22
CA PHE A 210 16.39 -8.43 -5.10
C PHE A 210 16.20 -6.98 -5.59
N VAL A 211 15.01 -6.42 -5.41
CA VAL A 211 14.70 -5.03 -5.80
C VAL A 211 14.98 -4.11 -4.61
N SER A 212 15.94 -3.21 -4.73
CA SER A 212 16.33 -2.29 -3.67
C SER A 212 16.04 -0.83 -4.05
N GLY A 213 15.95 0.03 -3.04
CA GLY A 213 15.74 1.47 -3.25
C GLY A 213 15.18 2.16 -2.01
N GLY A 214 15.19 3.47 -2.01
CA GLY A 214 14.64 4.30 -0.94
C GLY A 214 13.12 4.19 -0.78
N THR A 215 12.58 4.94 0.17
CA THR A 215 11.11 5.04 0.34
C THR A 215 10.50 5.69 -0.90
N SER A 216 9.38 5.16 -1.37
CA SER A 216 8.66 5.65 -2.57
C SER A 216 9.48 5.66 -3.87
N SER A 217 10.56 4.86 -3.96
CA SER A 217 11.36 4.74 -5.19
C SER A 217 10.72 3.87 -6.28
N GLY A 218 9.60 3.18 -5.98
CA GLY A 218 8.89 2.34 -6.94
C GLY A 218 9.21 0.83 -6.86
N LYS A 219 9.82 0.34 -5.77
CA LYS A 219 10.16 -1.09 -5.59
C LYS A 219 8.98 -2.03 -5.80
N THR A 220 7.85 -1.77 -5.14
CA THR A 220 6.64 -2.59 -5.27
C THR A 220 6.10 -2.56 -6.69
N THR A 221 6.16 -1.40 -7.36
CA THR A 221 5.76 -1.25 -8.77
C THR A 221 6.67 -2.08 -9.69
N MET A 222 7.99 -2.03 -9.46
CA MET A 222 8.97 -2.82 -10.19
C MET A 222 8.76 -4.32 -9.95
N LEU A 223 8.53 -4.72 -8.70
CA LEU A 223 8.25 -6.12 -8.36
C LEU A 223 6.95 -6.61 -9.03
N ASN A 224 5.91 -5.77 -9.11
CA ASN A 224 4.68 -6.08 -9.85
C ASN A 224 4.94 -6.29 -11.36
N ALA A 225 5.79 -5.45 -11.96
CA ALA A 225 6.16 -5.61 -13.37
C ALA A 225 6.97 -6.91 -13.60
N ILE A 226 7.89 -7.25 -12.67
CA ILE A 226 8.67 -8.52 -12.72
C ILE A 226 7.72 -9.72 -12.58
N LEU A 227 6.73 -9.67 -11.71
CA LEU A 227 5.75 -10.74 -11.51
C LEU A 227 5.02 -11.13 -12.79
N LYS A 228 4.72 -10.17 -13.66
CA LYS A 228 4.06 -10.43 -14.96
C LYS A 228 4.94 -11.15 -15.97
N GLY A 229 6.26 -11.08 -15.79
CA GLY A 229 7.22 -11.82 -16.60
C GLY A 229 7.44 -13.28 -16.16
N ILE A 230 6.84 -13.71 -15.05
CA ILE A 230 6.96 -15.10 -14.58
C ILE A 230 6.15 -16.04 -15.49
N PRO A 231 6.70 -17.21 -15.86
CA PRO A 231 5.96 -18.23 -16.62
C PRO A 231 4.63 -18.59 -15.95
N ARG A 232 3.55 -18.68 -16.75
CA ARG A 232 2.17 -18.86 -16.24
C ARG A 232 1.92 -20.19 -15.55
N ASP A 233 2.70 -21.21 -15.89
CA ASP A 233 2.64 -22.57 -15.36
C ASP A 233 3.37 -22.72 -14.02
N GLU A 234 4.17 -21.73 -13.60
CA GLU A 234 4.84 -21.76 -12.31
C GLU A 234 3.84 -21.57 -11.14
N ARG A 235 4.09 -22.34 -10.07
CA ARG A 235 3.41 -22.11 -8.79
C ARG A 235 4.11 -21.01 -8.00
N VAL A 236 3.45 -19.87 -7.83
CA VAL A 236 4.00 -18.70 -7.15
C VAL A 236 3.35 -18.53 -5.78
N VAL A 237 4.18 -18.40 -4.75
CA VAL A 237 3.72 -18.04 -3.40
C VAL A 237 4.19 -16.62 -3.09
N ILE A 238 3.24 -15.71 -2.92
CA ILE A 238 3.46 -14.29 -2.60
C ILE A 238 3.26 -14.08 -1.10
N ILE A 239 4.22 -13.45 -0.43
CA ILE A 239 4.21 -13.18 1.00
C ILE A 239 4.39 -11.68 1.20
N GLU A 240 3.46 -11.05 1.92
CA GLU A 240 3.45 -9.61 2.14
C GLU A 240 3.01 -9.26 3.57
N ASP A 241 3.50 -8.16 4.11
CA ASP A 241 2.94 -7.58 5.34
C ASP A 241 1.50 -7.13 5.11
N SER A 242 1.22 -6.67 3.90
CA SER A 242 -0.10 -6.25 3.46
C SER A 242 -0.12 -6.30 1.93
N ARG A 243 -1.20 -6.82 1.37
CA ARG A 243 -1.31 -7.05 -0.08
C ARG A 243 -1.15 -5.78 -0.87
N GLU A 244 -0.10 -5.72 -1.67
CA GLU A 244 0.19 -4.65 -2.62
C GLU A 244 0.50 -5.23 -4.02
N LEU A 245 0.85 -6.52 -4.07
CA LEU A 245 1.20 -7.20 -5.30
C LEU A 245 -0.02 -7.80 -6.00
N ALA A 246 -0.12 -7.57 -7.29
CA ALA A 246 -1.14 -8.15 -8.13
C ALA A 246 -0.74 -9.59 -8.53
N ARG A 247 -1.73 -10.51 -8.57
CA ARG A 247 -1.44 -11.87 -9.05
C ARG A 247 -1.19 -11.94 -10.57
N GLY A 248 -1.51 -10.88 -11.30
CA GLY A 248 -1.39 -10.85 -12.76
C GLY A 248 -2.15 -11.98 -13.44
N ASP A 249 -1.60 -12.51 -14.53
CA ASP A 249 -2.13 -13.62 -15.33
C ASP A 249 -1.67 -15.01 -14.84
N LEU A 250 -1.03 -15.09 -13.66
CA LEU A 250 -0.56 -16.34 -13.10
C LEU A 250 -1.72 -17.24 -12.69
N GLU A 251 -1.72 -18.49 -13.10
CA GLU A 251 -2.81 -19.45 -12.85
C GLU A 251 -2.74 -20.05 -11.44
N ASN A 252 -1.52 -20.36 -10.96
CA ASN A 252 -1.30 -21.06 -9.70
C ASN A 252 -0.61 -20.16 -8.67
N VAL A 253 -1.37 -19.24 -8.05
CA VAL A 253 -0.87 -18.26 -7.08
C VAL A 253 -1.48 -18.45 -5.71
N VAL A 254 -0.63 -18.44 -4.69
CA VAL A 254 -1.03 -18.36 -3.28
C VAL A 254 -0.53 -17.02 -2.73
N GLN A 255 -1.44 -16.20 -2.19
CA GLN A 255 -1.09 -14.95 -1.53
C GLN A 255 -1.25 -15.11 -0.02
N LEU A 256 -0.17 -14.93 0.71
CA LEU A 256 -0.09 -14.99 2.17
C LEU A 256 0.15 -13.58 2.71
N GLU A 257 -0.56 -13.24 3.76
CA GLU A 257 -0.47 -11.94 4.42
C GLU A 257 -0.16 -12.11 5.90
N CYS A 258 0.71 -11.24 6.41
CA CYS A 258 1.03 -11.19 7.83
C CYS A 258 -0.21 -10.84 8.65
N LYS A 259 -0.29 -11.39 9.85
CA LYS A 259 -1.32 -11.06 10.83
C LYS A 259 -0.65 -10.43 12.05
N GLU A 260 -0.93 -9.16 12.28
CA GLU A 260 -0.51 -8.51 13.50
C GLU A 260 -1.31 -9.02 14.70
N LYS A 261 -0.70 -8.94 15.86
CA LYS A 261 -1.35 -9.32 17.12
C LYS A 261 -2.52 -8.36 17.41
N SER A 262 -3.74 -8.89 17.46
CA SER A 262 -4.95 -8.14 17.80
C SER A 262 -5.59 -8.71 19.07
N GLY A 263 -5.27 -8.13 20.24
CA GLY A 263 -5.83 -8.57 21.51
C GLY A 263 -4.97 -9.56 22.30
N TYR A 264 -5.51 -10.09 23.41
CA TYR A 264 -4.73 -10.89 24.38
C TYR A 264 -4.49 -12.35 23.95
N ASP A 265 -5.29 -12.90 23.04
CA ASP A 265 -5.28 -14.32 22.65
C ASP A 265 -4.92 -14.59 21.19
N ASP A 266 -4.56 -13.56 20.41
CA ASP A 266 -4.23 -13.73 19.00
C ASP A 266 -2.73 -13.93 18.79
N ASP A 267 -2.37 -14.99 18.10
CA ASP A 267 -0.98 -15.23 17.65
C ASP A 267 -0.65 -14.35 16.42
N GLU A 268 0.45 -13.65 16.52
CA GLU A 268 1.08 -12.96 15.40
C GLU A 268 1.54 -13.97 14.33
N VAL A 269 1.27 -13.67 13.07
CA VAL A 269 1.83 -14.39 11.92
C VAL A 269 2.75 -13.45 11.15
N SER A 270 4.03 -13.56 11.45
CA SER A 270 5.10 -12.73 10.88
C SER A 270 5.61 -13.27 9.54
N THR A 271 6.31 -12.42 8.76
CA THR A 271 6.90 -12.75 7.46
C THR A 271 7.78 -14.00 7.53
N ASP A 272 8.60 -14.15 8.56
CA ASP A 272 9.48 -15.32 8.73
C ASP A 272 8.72 -16.63 8.89
N LYS A 273 7.57 -16.61 9.59
CA LYS A 273 6.69 -17.80 9.73
C LYS A 273 6.04 -18.17 8.40
N LEU A 274 5.63 -17.17 7.62
CA LEU A 274 5.03 -17.38 6.30
C LEU A 274 6.06 -17.92 5.29
N ILE A 275 7.31 -17.43 5.31
CA ILE A 275 8.39 -17.96 4.50
C ILE A 275 8.62 -19.45 4.82
N LYS A 276 8.74 -19.82 6.10
CA LYS A 276 8.87 -21.22 6.51
C LYS A 276 7.70 -22.10 6.05
N ALA A 277 6.49 -21.56 6.08
CA ALA A 277 5.30 -22.28 5.62
C ALA A 277 5.31 -22.46 4.10
N SER A 278 5.71 -21.43 3.34
CA SER A 278 5.73 -21.46 1.88
C SER A 278 6.66 -22.52 1.31
N LEU A 279 7.81 -22.78 1.95
CA LEU A 279 8.75 -23.84 1.55
C LEU A 279 8.14 -25.26 1.56
N ARG A 280 7.00 -25.46 2.22
CA ARG A 280 6.26 -26.73 2.25
C ARG A 280 5.06 -26.75 1.29
N MET A 281 4.86 -25.68 0.54
CA MET A 281 3.75 -25.53 -0.42
C MET A 281 4.12 -25.95 -1.83
N ARG A 282 5.32 -26.47 -2.05
CA ARG A 282 5.89 -26.80 -3.37
C ARG A 282 5.88 -25.58 -4.30
N PRO A 283 6.42 -24.43 -3.90
CA PRO A 283 6.51 -23.28 -4.78
C PRO A 283 7.59 -23.50 -5.83
N ASP A 284 7.32 -23.10 -7.07
CA ASP A 284 8.35 -22.92 -8.09
C ASP A 284 9.05 -21.57 -7.85
N ARG A 285 8.28 -20.58 -7.36
CA ARG A 285 8.80 -19.26 -7.04
C ARG A 285 8.19 -18.68 -5.75
N ILE A 286 9.03 -18.05 -4.93
CA ILE A 286 8.61 -17.36 -3.71
C ILE A 286 8.85 -15.87 -3.91
N VAL A 287 7.80 -15.07 -3.70
CA VAL A 287 7.85 -13.61 -3.82
C VAL A 287 7.60 -13.00 -2.46
N ILE A 288 8.53 -12.17 -1.99
CA ILE A 288 8.41 -11.52 -0.69
C ILE A 288 8.33 -10.01 -0.91
N GLY A 289 7.20 -9.41 -0.51
CA GLY A 289 6.94 -7.99 -0.70
C GLY A 289 8.05 -7.12 -0.16
N GLU A 290 8.51 -7.36 1.07
CA GLU A 290 9.64 -6.64 1.67
C GLU A 290 10.35 -7.45 2.76
N ILE A 291 11.68 -7.41 2.76
CA ILE A 291 12.54 -7.95 3.84
C ILE A 291 12.92 -6.81 4.78
N ARG A 292 12.43 -6.87 6.02
CA ARG A 292 12.64 -5.83 7.05
C ARG A 292 13.50 -6.27 8.21
N ASP A 293 13.51 -7.56 8.53
CA ASP A 293 14.18 -8.13 9.71
C ASP A 293 15.08 -9.31 9.37
N GLY A 294 15.94 -9.66 10.33
CA GLY A 294 16.94 -10.72 10.15
C GLY A 294 16.34 -12.12 10.01
N LYS A 295 15.23 -12.42 10.72
CA LYS A 295 14.61 -13.75 10.67
C LYS A 295 14.02 -14.02 9.29
N ALA A 296 13.33 -13.02 8.71
CA ALA A 296 12.81 -13.10 7.36
C ALA A 296 13.95 -13.29 6.34
N LEU A 297 15.05 -12.50 6.47
CA LEU A 297 16.22 -12.62 5.59
C LEU A 297 16.85 -14.02 5.64
N VAL A 298 17.15 -14.52 6.83
CA VAL A 298 17.79 -15.84 7.01
C VAL A 298 16.90 -16.94 6.45
N ASN A 299 15.59 -16.92 6.70
CA ASN A 299 14.67 -17.93 6.19
C ASN A 299 14.52 -17.86 4.66
N MET A 300 14.52 -16.65 4.07
CA MET A 300 14.54 -16.45 2.63
C MET A 300 15.79 -17.05 2.01
N LEU A 301 16.99 -16.67 2.50
CA LEU A 301 18.26 -17.17 1.98
C LEU A 301 18.36 -18.70 2.10
N ASN A 302 17.88 -19.28 3.21
CA ASN A 302 17.83 -20.73 3.36
C ASN A 302 16.93 -21.40 2.29
N GLY A 303 15.80 -20.79 1.95
CA GLY A 303 14.92 -21.26 0.88
C GLY A 303 15.59 -21.17 -0.48
N LEU A 304 16.18 -20.04 -0.82
CA LEU A 304 16.86 -19.79 -2.10
C LEU A 304 18.08 -20.70 -2.28
N ASN A 305 18.87 -20.90 -1.23
CA ASN A 305 20.05 -21.78 -1.24
C ASN A 305 19.69 -23.28 -1.31
N THR A 306 18.41 -23.64 -1.13
CA THR A 306 17.92 -25.02 -1.29
C THR A 306 17.21 -25.27 -2.62
N GLY A 307 17.34 -24.35 -3.58
CA GLY A 307 16.89 -24.54 -4.96
C GLY A 307 15.55 -23.88 -5.31
N HIS A 308 14.97 -23.08 -4.41
CA HIS A 308 13.79 -22.28 -4.74
C HIS A 308 14.21 -20.98 -5.44
N THR A 309 13.43 -20.55 -6.43
CA THR A 309 13.63 -19.22 -7.03
C THR A 309 12.88 -18.16 -6.24
N GLY A 310 13.50 -16.98 -6.06
CA GLY A 310 12.92 -15.92 -5.25
C GLY A 310 13.02 -14.52 -5.84
N LEU A 311 11.98 -13.74 -5.52
CA LEU A 311 11.91 -12.31 -5.80
C LEU A 311 11.60 -11.60 -4.49
N CYS A 312 12.30 -10.52 -4.18
CA CYS A 312 12.02 -9.78 -2.96
C CYS A 312 12.42 -8.32 -3.07
N THR A 313 11.97 -7.49 -2.10
CA THR A 313 12.40 -6.10 -2.02
C THR A 313 13.00 -5.76 -0.65
N GLY A 314 13.75 -4.66 -0.61
CA GLY A 314 14.26 -4.09 0.62
C GLY A 314 14.67 -2.64 0.46
N HIS A 315 14.71 -1.92 1.56
CA HIS A 315 15.12 -0.52 1.60
C HIS A 315 16.64 -0.36 1.66
N SER A 316 17.20 0.38 0.70
CA SER A 316 18.60 0.80 0.69
C SER A 316 18.81 2.03 -0.19
N ASN A 317 19.96 2.68 -0.06
CA ASN A 317 20.35 3.84 -0.86
C ASN A 317 21.32 3.49 -2.00
N SER A 318 21.76 2.25 -2.12
CA SER A 318 22.63 1.74 -3.20
C SER A 318 22.64 0.21 -3.19
N VAL A 319 23.20 -0.41 -4.23
CA VAL A 319 23.45 -1.87 -4.28
C VAL A 319 24.39 -2.29 -3.13
N GLU A 320 25.52 -1.60 -2.97
CA GLU A 320 26.47 -1.85 -1.88
C GLU A 320 25.80 -1.67 -0.49
N GLY A 321 25.00 -0.63 -0.33
CA GLY A 321 24.23 -0.38 0.89
C GLY A 321 23.25 -1.51 1.19
N MET A 322 22.67 -2.15 0.15
CA MET A 322 21.77 -3.29 0.34
C MET A 322 22.54 -4.53 0.83
N ILE A 323 23.70 -4.80 0.31
CA ILE A 323 24.56 -5.88 0.77
C ILE A 323 24.90 -5.69 2.25
N ARG A 324 25.37 -4.51 2.65
CA ARG A 324 25.67 -4.19 4.05
C ARG A 324 24.47 -4.30 4.97
N ARG A 325 23.28 -3.95 4.46
CA ARG A 325 22.04 -4.11 5.21
C ARG A 325 21.70 -5.58 5.41
N MET A 326 21.84 -6.43 4.37
CA MET A 326 21.65 -7.87 4.48
C MET A 326 22.65 -8.50 5.46
N GLU A 327 23.93 -8.14 5.38
CA GLU A 327 24.95 -8.55 6.36
C GLU A 327 24.53 -8.20 7.80
N SER A 328 24.13 -6.94 8.03
CA SER A 328 23.70 -6.46 9.34
C SER A 328 22.45 -7.18 9.87
N LEU A 329 21.44 -7.42 9.02
CA LEU A 329 20.25 -8.17 9.39
C LEU A 329 20.57 -9.63 9.70
N TYR A 330 21.45 -10.26 8.93
CA TYR A 330 21.88 -11.64 9.17
C TYR A 330 22.63 -11.79 10.49
N MET A 331 23.55 -10.85 10.81
CA MET A 331 24.30 -10.82 12.06
C MET A 331 23.43 -10.65 13.31
N GLN A 332 22.23 -10.13 13.21
CA GLN A 332 21.28 -10.06 14.33
C GLN A 332 20.76 -11.46 14.74
N GLU A 333 20.75 -12.41 13.81
CA GLU A 333 20.22 -13.76 14.01
C GLU A 333 21.30 -14.84 14.12
N SER A 334 22.54 -14.50 13.78
CA SER A 334 23.67 -15.47 13.74
C SER A 334 24.99 -14.84 14.13
N SER A 335 25.85 -15.66 14.76
CA SER A 335 27.24 -15.31 15.08
C SER A 335 28.24 -15.86 14.05
N PHE A 336 27.80 -16.15 12.84
CA PHE A 336 28.69 -16.63 11.77
C PHE A 336 29.74 -15.57 11.40
N PRO A 337 30.95 -16.00 10.99
CA PRO A 337 31.91 -15.09 10.36
C PRO A 337 31.30 -14.38 9.15
N ILE A 338 31.75 -13.15 8.92
CA ILE A 338 31.17 -12.33 7.85
C ILE A 338 31.35 -12.97 6.46
N GLU A 339 32.44 -13.68 6.24
CA GLU A 339 32.71 -14.41 5.00
C GLU A 339 31.66 -15.50 4.74
N SER A 340 31.22 -16.20 5.80
CA SER A 340 30.15 -17.20 5.69
C SER A 340 28.79 -16.57 5.44
N ILE A 341 28.55 -15.38 5.99
CA ILE A 341 27.32 -14.62 5.73
C ILE A 341 27.30 -14.14 4.29
N ASP A 342 28.41 -13.62 3.80
CA ASP A 342 28.57 -13.19 2.42
C ASP A 342 28.33 -14.33 1.42
N GLU A 343 28.85 -15.52 1.74
CA GLU A 343 28.63 -16.71 0.93
C GLU A 343 27.14 -17.06 0.87
N GLN A 344 26.40 -17.02 1.99
CA GLN A 344 24.97 -17.27 2.02
C GLN A 344 24.17 -16.22 1.21
N ILE A 345 24.56 -14.96 1.30
CA ILE A 345 23.92 -13.86 0.56
C ILE A 345 24.20 -14.03 -0.95
N ALA A 346 25.46 -14.21 -1.34
CA ALA A 346 25.85 -14.31 -2.74
C ALA A 346 25.33 -15.58 -3.43
N GLN A 347 25.11 -16.67 -2.68
CA GLN A 347 24.47 -17.87 -3.21
C GLN A 347 22.95 -17.68 -3.37
N GLY A 348 22.31 -16.98 -2.43
CA GLY A 348 20.85 -16.80 -2.39
C GLY A 348 20.36 -15.65 -3.26
N VAL A 349 21.15 -14.60 -3.48
CA VAL A 349 20.78 -13.43 -4.29
C VAL A 349 21.70 -13.36 -5.50
N ASP A 350 21.13 -13.41 -6.71
CA ASP A 350 21.92 -13.34 -7.93
C ASP A 350 22.04 -11.90 -8.44
N ILE A 351 20.92 -11.19 -8.51
CA ILE A 351 20.83 -9.86 -9.11
C ILE A 351 20.18 -8.89 -8.12
N ILE A 352 20.75 -7.70 -7.99
CA ILE A 352 20.10 -6.56 -7.35
C ILE A 352 19.71 -5.53 -8.42
N VAL A 353 18.43 -5.14 -8.41
CA VAL A 353 17.89 -4.02 -9.20
C VAL A 353 17.68 -2.84 -8.28
N HIS A 354 18.45 -1.76 -8.44
CA HIS A 354 18.37 -0.60 -7.57
C HIS A 354 17.62 0.56 -8.21
N LEU A 355 16.62 1.08 -7.48
CA LEU A 355 15.78 2.19 -7.91
C LEU A 355 16.00 3.44 -7.04
N GLU A 356 15.99 4.59 -7.69
CA GLU A 356 16.00 5.89 -7.03
C GLU A 356 14.78 6.74 -7.43
N ARG A 357 14.37 7.61 -6.51
CA ARG A 357 13.46 8.71 -6.79
C ARG A 357 14.27 9.96 -7.03
N LEU A 358 14.17 10.51 -8.24
CA LEU A 358 14.90 11.72 -8.66
C LEU A 358 14.24 12.97 -8.05
N GLY A 359 14.99 14.08 -8.04
CA GLY A 359 14.53 15.35 -7.47
C GLY A 359 13.29 15.96 -8.14
N ASN A 360 12.99 15.57 -9.39
CA ASN A 360 11.77 15.95 -10.12
C ASN A 360 10.56 15.02 -9.82
N GLY A 361 10.75 14.01 -8.95
CA GLY A 361 9.72 13.06 -8.60
C GLY A 361 9.70 11.77 -9.43
N ASP A 362 10.42 11.70 -10.54
CA ASP A 362 10.54 10.50 -11.38
C ASP A 362 11.22 9.36 -10.63
N ARG A 363 10.89 8.15 -11.02
CA ARG A 363 11.47 6.92 -10.49
C ARG A 363 12.26 6.25 -11.58
N ARG A 364 13.49 5.84 -11.27
CA ARG A 364 14.38 5.25 -12.26
C ARG A 364 15.18 4.10 -11.67
N VAL A 365 15.39 3.04 -12.46
CA VAL A 365 16.45 2.07 -12.19
C VAL A 365 17.76 2.75 -12.48
N VAL A 366 18.65 2.77 -11.50
CA VAL A 366 19.96 3.42 -11.61
C VAL A 366 21.10 2.42 -11.72
N GLU A 367 20.88 1.19 -11.23
CA GLU A 367 21.88 0.14 -11.28
C GLU A 367 21.19 -1.25 -11.32
N VAL A 368 21.73 -2.15 -12.12
CA VAL A 368 21.43 -3.60 -12.08
C VAL A 368 22.75 -4.33 -11.99
N SER A 369 22.94 -5.07 -10.91
CA SER A 369 24.24 -5.69 -10.60
C SER A 369 24.06 -7.14 -10.16
N GLU A 370 24.98 -7.99 -10.61
CA GLU A 370 25.14 -9.35 -10.15
C GLU A 370 26.03 -9.42 -8.92
N LEU A 371 25.70 -10.32 -7.98
CA LEU A 371 26.49 -10.58 -6.79
C LEU A 371 27.27 -11.90 -6.95
N PHE A 372 28.54 -11.89 -6.59
CA PHE A 372 29.36 -13.13 -6.59
C PHE A 372 30.41 -13.04 -5.46
N ILE A 373 31.02 -14.18 -5.12
CA ILE A 373 32.13 -14.22 -4.16
C ILE A 373 33.43 -13.96 -4.90
N GLY A 374 34.10 -12.89 -4.55
CA GLY A 374 35.39 -12.51 -5.09
C GLY A 374 36.56 -13.25 -4.44
N GLU A 375 37.77 -12.95 -4.88
CA GLU A 375 39.02 -13.62 -4.45
C GLU A 375 39.30 -13.53 -2.93
N ARG A 376 38.73 -12.51 -2.25
CA ARG A 376 38.89 -12.29 -0.81
C ARG A 376 37.87 -13.03 0.04
N GLY A 377 37.01 -13.86 -0.54
CA GLY A 377 35.90 -14.51 0.16
C GLY A 377 34.79 -13.53 0.61
N ARG A 378 34.73 -12.32 0.03
CA ARG A 378 33.73 -11.30 0.26
C ARG A 378 32.87 -11.13 -0.98
N ILE A 379 31.69 -10.55 -0.83
CA ILE A 379 30.82 -10.22 -1.97
C ILE A 379 31.50 -9.14 -2.81
N ASP A 380 31.67 -9.45 -4.11
CA ASP A 380 32.00 -8.49 -5.15
C ASP A 380 30.74 -8.22 -5.99
N ILE A 381 30.68 -7.01 -6.57
CA ILE A 381 29.56 -6.53 -7.37
C ILE A 381 30.00 -6.50 -8.83
N ASN A 382 29.21 -7.09 -9.71
CA ASN A 382 29.39 -7.04 -11.15
C ASN A 382 28.27 -6.17 -11.78
N PRO A 383 28.48 -4.87 -12.01
CA PRO A 383 27.46 -4.02 -12.61
C PRO A 383 27.19 -4.43 -14.07
N ILE A 384 25.93 -4.76 -14.37
CA ILE A 384 25.47 -5.09 -15.73
C ILE A 384 24.84 -3.87 -16.40
N PHE A 385 24.09 -3.06 -15.62
CA PHE A 385 23.57 -1.76 -16.07
C PHE A 385 23.87 -0.70 -15.01
N ILE A 386 24.29 0.48 -15.49
CA ILE A 386 24.52 1.66 -14.66
C ILE A 386 23.97 2.91 -15.37
N VAL A 387 23.67 3.95 -14.60
CA VAL A 387 23.31 5.26 -15.16
C VAL A 387 24.58 6.00 -15.55
N GLU A 388 24.70 6.32 -16.85
CA GLU A 388 25.71 7.23 -17.40
C GLU A 388 25.04 8.39 -18.13
N LYS A 389 25.36 9.61 -17.77
CA LYS A 389 24.79 10.84 -18.37
C LYS A 389 23.25 10.81 -18.40
N ASP A 390 22.65 10.45 -17.26
CA ASP A 390 21.19 10.35 -17.05
C ASP A 390 20.47 9.27 -17.89
N ILE A 391 21.20 8.32 -18.47
CA ILE A 391 20.64 7.20 -19.21
C ILE A 391 21.14 5.89 -18.60
N LEU A 392 20.23 4.94 -18.34
CA LEU A 392 20.58 3.57 -17.96
C LEU A 392 21.21 2.86 -19.15
N ARG A 393 22.46 2.41 -19.02
CA ARG A 393 23.23 1.78 -20.08
C ARG A 393 23.74 0.42 -19.61
N ARG A 394 23.79 -0.52 -20.54
CA ARG A 394 24.49 -1.77 -20.33
C ARG A 394 25.99 -1.54 -20.31
N THR A 395 26.67 -2.22 -19.41
CA THR A 395 28.15 -2.25 -19.35
C THR A 395 28.67 -3.36 -20.30
N ASP A 396 30.00 -3.42 -20.46
CA ASP A 396 30.66 -4.51 -21.19
C ASP A 396 30.77 -5.80 -20.36
N ASN A 397 30.26 -5.83 -19.13
CA ASN A 397 30.35 -6.95 -18.24
C ASN A 397 29.35 -8.06 -18.64
N ALA A 398 29.83 -9.30 -18.68
CA ALA A 398 28.99 -10.47 -18.83
C ALA A 398 28.49 -10.96 -17.45
N ILE A 399 27.36 -11.68 -17.44
CA ILE A 399 26.92 -12.41 -16.26
C ILE A 399 27.91 -13.54 -15.97
N ILE A 400 28.30 -13.71 -14.70
CA ILE A 400 29.22 -14.71 -14.21
C ILE A 400 28.48 -16.00 -13.86
N LYS A 401 27.32 -15.89 -13.19
CA LYS A 401 26.51 -17.03 -12.76
C LYS A 401 25.72 -17.59 -13.95
N SER A 402 25.86 -18.90 -14.20
CA SER A 402 25.10 -19.62 -15.21
C SER A 402 23.88 -20.30 -14.54
N LYS A 403 22.66 -19.79 -14.79
CA LYS A 403 21.42 -20.47 -14.42
C LYS A 403 20.59 -20.75 -15.66
N GLY A 404 20.05 -21.97 -15.75
CA GLY A 404 19.12 -22.35 -16.82
C GLY A 404 19.75 -22.39 -18.24
N PHE A 405 21.06 -22.58 -18.34
CA PHE A 405 21.66 -22.92 -19.62
C PHE A 405 21.39 -24.41 -19.89
N ASP A 406 20.55 -24.73 -20.86
CA ASP A 406 20.63 -26.00 -21.54
C ASP A 406 22.00 -26.08 -22.23
N GLU A 407 22.77 -27.14 -21.97
CA GLU A 407 24.09 -27.41 -22.59
C GLU A 407 24.01 -27.55 -24.13
N ASN A 408 22.87 -27.31 -24.75
CA ASN A 408 22.56 -27.52 -26.16
C ASN A 408 22.51 -26.26 -27.04
N GLU A 409 22.85 -25.05 -26.52
CA GLU A 409 22.95 -23.84 -27.36
C GLU A 409 24.40 -23.55 -27.85
N ASN A 410 25.22 -24.58 -28.04
CA ASN A 410 26.45 -24.50 -28.81
C ASN A 410 26.27 -25.23 -30.15
N ASP A 411 25.55 -24.58 -31.09
CA ASP A 411 25.68 -24.81 -32.53
C ASP A 411 25.48 -23.50 -33.29
#